data_35b3f7a844dc67593e8c82cd69f49921
#
_entry.id   35b3f7a844dc67593e8c82cd69f49921
#
_cell.length_a   1.000
_cell.length_b   1.000
_cell.length_c   1.000
_cell.angle_alpha   90.00
_cell.angle_beta   90.00
_cell.angle_gamma   90.00
#
_symmetry.space_group_name_H-M   'P 1'
#
loop_
_entity.id
_entity.type
_entity.pdbx_description
1 polymer ?
#
loop_
_entity_poly.entity_id
_entity_poly.type
_entity_poly.pdbx_seq_one_letter_code
_entity_poly.pdbx_strand_id
1 'polypeptide(L)'
;MKKLCVILFLALSLHPKTVAQDSLVVVFWNMENFFDYTDQGVGETDKEFSSGGSRHWTGKRFYAKCDAVAKSFMWMGDRYGRMPDVIGLAEIENRGVLVKLLKNTLLRKYDYKIIHYDSGDRRGIDVALLYRESVMTPVDITLKTPWYGGRELSTRDI
;
A
#
# COMPACT_ATOMS: atom_id res chain seq x y z
N MET A 1 59.02 8.50 -16.55
CA MET A 1 57.80 7.72 -16.82
C MET A 1 57.07 7.26 -15.55
N LYS A 2 57.71 7.03 -14.40
CA LYS A 2 57.02 6.57 -13.14
C LYS A 2 56.14 7.65 -12.47
N LYS A 3 56.38 8.94 -12.68
CA LYS A 3 55.59 10.03 -12.07
C LYS A 3 54.24 10.28 -12.76
N LEU A 4 54.10 9.90 -14.04
CA LEU A 4 52.86 10.10 -14.80
C LEU A 4 51.74 9.11 -14.40
N CYS A 5 52.14 7.87 -13.97
CA CYS A 5 51.18 6.86 -13.52
C CYS A 5 50.51 7.18 -12.16
N VAL A 6 51.25 7.88 -11.26
CA VAL A 6 50.73 8.25 -9.94
C VAL A 6 49.65 9.34 -10.03
N ILE A 7 49.82 10.29 -10.97
CA ILE A 7 48.82 11.37 -11.17
C ILE A 7 47.53 10.80 -11.79
N LEU A 8 47.63 9.80 -12.67
CA LEU A 8 46.48 9.17 -13.28
C LEU A 8 45.67 8.36 -12.26
N PHE A 9 46.33 7.73 -11.29
CA PHE A 9 45.67 6.96 -10.22
C PHE A 9 44.98 7.87 -9.21
N LEU A 10 45.49 9.05 -8.91
CA LEU A 10 44.88 10.03 -8.03
C LEU A 10 43.65 10.71 -8.66
N ALA A 11 43.60 10.86 -9.98
CA ALA A 11 42.48 11.45 -10.69
C ALA A 11 41.26 10.52 -10.76
N LEU A 12 41.44 9.19 -10.67
CA LEU A 12 40.34 8.24 -10.66
C LEU A 12 39.62 8.10 -9.29
N SER A 13 40.19 8.66 -8.21
CA SER A 13 39.58 8.58 -6.87
C SER A 13 38.64 9.73 -6.53
N LEU A 14 38.54 10.76 -7.40
CA LEU A 14 37.58 11.85 -7.24
C LEU A 14 36.25 11.51 -7.94
N HIS A 15 35.62 10.43 -7.53
CA HIS A 15 34.21 10.24 -7.87
C HIS A 15 33.40 11.30 -7.09
N PRO A 16 32.67 12.19 -7.76
CA PRO A 16 31.73 13.05 -7.04
C PRO A 16 30.79 12.11 -6.28
N LYS A 17 30.72 12.27 -4.97
CA LYS A 17 29.64 11.64 -4.20
C LYS A 17 28.36 12.19 -4.81
N THR A 18 27.70 11.40 -5.64
CA THR A 18 26.32 11.68 -6.01
C THR A 18 25.53 11.67 -4.71
N VAL A 19 25.14 12.84 -4.24
CA VAL A 19 24.15 12.97 -3.18
C VAL A 19 22.92 12.30 -3.79
N ALA A 20 22.59 11.11 -3.31
CA ALA A 20 21.35 10.47 -3.69
C ALA A 20 20.25 11.44 -3.26
N GLN A 21 19.53 11.98 -4.22
CA GLN A 21 18.36 12.80 -3.90
C GLN A 21 17.41 11.89 -3.15
N ASP A 22 17.09 12.22 -1.89
CA ASP A 22 16.13 11.49 -1.08
C ASP A 22 14.77 11.62 -1.74
N SER A 23 14.42 10.65 -2.57
CA SER A 23 13.15 10.58 -3.28
C SER A 23 12.31 9.48 -2.68
N LEU A 24 11.01 9.69 -2.58
CA LEU A 24 10.04 8.67 -2.16
C LEU A 24 9.29 8.14 -3.38
N VAL A 25 9.07 6.83 -3.42
CA VAL A 25 8.15 6.21 -4.37
C VAL A 25 6.79 6.09 -3.69
N VAL A 26 5.85 6.91 -4.14
CA VAL A 26 4.48 6.97 -3.60
C VAL A 26 3.52 6.44 -4.66
N VAL A 27 2.64 5.53 -4.27
CA VAL A 27 1.59 4.95 -5.12
C VAL A 27 0.24 5.19 -4.48
N PHE A 28 -0.77 5.48 -5.28
CA PHE A 28 -2.16 5.44 -4.85
C PHE A 28 -2.95 4.51 -5.77
N TRP A 29 -3.80 3.65 -5.18
CA TRP A 29 -4.58 2.68 -5.94
C TRP A 29 -5.97 2.47 -5.32
N ASN A 30 -7.02 2.63 -6.13
CA ASN A 30 -8.35 2.16 -5.78
C ASN A 30 -8.43 0.64 -6.00
N MET A 31 -8.68 -0.10 -4.94
CA MET A 31 -8.67 -1.56 -4.94
C MET A 31 -9.96 -2.19 -5.46
N GLU A 32 -10.95 -1.39 -5.84
CA GLU A 32 -12.22 -1.85 -6.42
C GLU A 32 -12.92 -2.91 -5.54
N ASN A 33 -13.44 -2.48 -4.38
CA ASN A 33 -14.13 -3.34 -3.43
C ASN A 33 -13.28 -4.52 -2.95
N PHE A 34 -12.23 -4.22 -2.18
CA PHE A 34 -11.35 -5.24 -1.63
C PHE A 34 -11.88 -5.76 -0.30
N PHE A 35 -12.94 -6.55 -0.40
CA PHE A 35 -13.54 -7.30 0.71
C PHE A 35 -12.79 -8.60 0.94
N ASP A 36 -12.90 -9.13 2.15
CA ASP A 36 -12.51 -10.51 2.37
C ASP A 36 -13.61 -11.47 1.86
N TYR A 37 -13.50 -12.74 2.11
CA TYR A 37 -14.42 -13.75 1.54
C TYR A 37 -15.39 -14.33 2.57
N THR A 38 -15.41 -13.77 3.78
CA THR A 38 -16.28 -14.19 4.88
C THR A 38 -17.32 -13.11 5.18
N ASP A 39 -18.59 -13.51 5.33
CA ASP A 39 -19.63 -12.62 5.81
C ASP A 39 -19.40 -12.38 7.32
N GLN A 40 -19.09 -11.15 7.68
CA GLN A 40 -18.83 -10.72 9.05
C GLN A 40 -20.07 -10.10 9.71
N GLY A 41 -21.18 -10.01 8.97
CA GLY A 41 -22.44 -9.48 9.44
C GLY A 41 -22.48 -7.94 9.54
N VAL A 42 -21.59 -7.25 8.85
CA VAL A 42 -21.44 -5.78 8.94
C VAL A 42 -22.38 -5.04 8.00
N GLY A 43 -23.03 -5.73 7.06
CA GLY A 43 -24.00 -5.11 6.14
C GLY A 43 -24.23 -5.91 4.86
N GLU A 44 -25.07 -5.35 3.99
CA GLU A 44 -25.45 -6.02 2.73
C GLU A 44 -24.27 -6.18 1.77
N THR A 45 -23.35 -5.21 1.73
CA THR A 45 -22.17 -5.26 0.84
C THR A 45 -21.21 -6.36 1.27
N ASP A 46 -20.94 -6.50 2.57
CA ASP A 46 -20.12 -7.58 3.12
C ASP A 46 -20.72 -8.96 2.78
N LYS A 47 -22.02 -9.14 3.02
CA LYS A 47 -22.74 -10.35 2.63
C LYS A 47 -22.65 -10.63 1.12
N GLU A 48 -22.79 -9.60 0.29
CA GLU A 48 -22.70 -9.71 -1.17
C GLU A 48 -21.32 -10.21 -1.61
N PHE A 49 -20.24 -9.70 -0.97
CA PHE A 49 -18.85 -10.07 -1.24
C PHE A 49 -18.35 -11.27 -0.41
N SER A 50 -19.23 -12.09 0.13
CA SER A 50 -18.87 -13.33 0.79
C SER A 50 -18.86 -14.54 -0.16
N SER A 51 -18.34 -15.66 0.31
CA SER A 51 -18.31 -16.92 -0.46
C SER A 51 -19.71 -17.43 -0.80
N GLY A 52 -20.69 -17.20 0.05
CA GLY A 52 -22.11 -17.53 -0.14
C GLY A 52 -22.95 -16.39 -0.74
N GLY A 53 -22.37 -15.23 -0.90
CA GLY A 53 -23.05 -14.04 -1.42
C GLY A 53 -23.19 -14.02 -2.94
N SER A 54 -23.93 -13.01 -3.46
CA SER A 54 -24.26 -12.89 -4.87
C SER A 54 -23.03 -12.75 -5.79
N ARG A 55 -21.93 -12.21 -5.29
CA ARG A 55 -20.66 -12.07 -6.02
C ARG A 55 -19.83 -13.35 -6.05
N HIS A 56 -20.19 -14.36 -5.25
CA HIS A 56 -19.39 -15.58 -5.10
C HIS A 56 -17.92 -15.28 -4.85
N TRP A 57 -17.66 -14.37 -3.92
CA TRP A 57 -16.33 -13.89 -3.59
C TRP A 57 -15.60 -14.90 -2.67
N THR A 58 -15.11 -15.98 -3.26
CA THR A 58 -14.49 -17.09 -2.55
C THR A 58 -13.06 -16.77 -2.11
N GLY A 59 -12.55 -17.51 -1.13
CA GLY A 59 -11.15 -17.40 -0.70
C GLY A 59 -10.16 -17.57 -1.86
N LYS A 60 -10.45 -18.47 -2.82
CA LYS A 60 -9.63 -18.61 -4.03
C LYS A 60 -9.54 -17.30 -4.84
N ARG A 61 -10.66 -16.62 -5.03
CA ARG A 61 -10.70 -15.33 -5.77
C ARG A 61 -10.02 -14.22 -4.98
N PHE A 62 -10.25 -14.18 -3.67
CA PHE A 62 -9.60 -13.23 -2.77
C PHE A 62 -8.07 -13.35 -2.84
N TYR A 63 -7.53 -14.57 -2.65
CA TYR A 63 -6.07 -14.75 -2.69
C TYR A 63 -5.48 -14.55 -4.08
N ALA A 64 -6.23 -14.87 -5.15
CA ALA A 64 -5.81 -14.53 -6.51
C ALA A 64 -5.68 -13.01 -6.71
N LYS A 65 -6.60 -12.23 -6.14
CA LYS A 65 -6.51 -10.75 -6.15
C LYS A 65 -5.31 -10.27 -5.31
N CYS A 66 -5.10 -10.83 -4.12
CA CYS A 66 -3.91 -10.52 -3.31
C CYS A 66 -2.61 -10.75 -4.09
N ASP A 67 -2.49 -11.89 -4.78
CA ASP A 67 -1.31 -12.20 -5.58
C ASP A 67 -1.14 -11.25 -6.77
N ALA A 68 -2.23 -10.88 -7.44
CA ALA A 68 -2.19 -9.92 -8.55
C ALA A 68 -1.71 -8.53 -8.07
N VAL A 69 -2.25 -8.06 -6.95
CA VAL A 69 -1.84 -6.80 -6.32
C VAL A 69 -0.36 -6.84 -5.92
N ALA A 70 0.07 -7.91 -5.26
CA ALA A 70 1.47 -8.06 -4.87
C ALA A 70 2.40 -8.07 -6.08
N LYS A 71 2.05 -8.77 -7.16
CA LYS A 71 2.82 -8.77 -8.41
C LYS A 71 2.90 -7.39 -9.04
N SER A 72 1.84 -6.59 -8.97
CA SER A 72 1.85 -5.21 -9.48
C SER A 72 2.84 -4.34 -8.70
N PHE A 73 2.87 -4.44 -7.38
CA PHE A 73 3.86 -3.72 -6.57
C PHE A 73 5.29 -4.22 -6.81
N MET A 74 5.48 -5.53 -6.97
CA MET A 74 6.78 -6.10 -7.35
C MET A 74 7.26 -5.56 -8.71
N TRP A 75 6.36 -5.51 -9.70
CA TRP A 75 6.68 -4.91 -11.00
C TRP A 75 7.07 -3.43 -10.88
N MET A 76 6.39 -2.66 -10.04
CA MET A 76 6.80 -1.28 -9.75
C MET A 76 8.19 -1.24 -9.11
N GLY A 77 8.47 -2.16 -8.19
CA GLY A 77 9.78 -2.31 -7.56
C GLY A 77 10.89 -2.54 -8.59
N ASP A 78 10.67 -3.45 -9.52
CA ASP A 78 11.60 -3.74 -10.63
C ASP A 78 11.76 -2.52 -11.56
N ARG A 79 10.66 -1.83 -11.85
CA ARG A 79 10.64 -0.66 -12.76
C ARG A 79 11.37 0.55 -12.19
N TYR A 80 11.28 0.79 -10.89
CA TYR A 80 11.85 1.95 -10.20
C TYR A 80 13.12 1.63 -9.40
N GLY A 81 13.58 0.39 -9.44
CA GLY A 81 14.77 -0.07 -8.72
C GLY A 81 14.57 -0.24 -7.20
N ARG A 82 13.35 -0.01 -6.70
CA ARG A 82 12.97 -0.21 -5.30
C ARG A 82 11.46 -0.30 -5.13
N MET A 83 11.02 -1.01 -4.10
CA MET A 83 9.60 -1.09 -3.76
C MET A 83 9.02 0.29 -3.40
N PRO A 84 7.72 0.52 -3.65
CA PRO A 84 7.05 1.72 -3.17
C PRO A 84 7.27 1.94 -1.68
N ASP A 85 7.60 3.16 -1.28
CA ASP A 85 7.83 3.51 0.12
C ASP A 85 6.51 3.77 0.85
N VAL A 86 5.53 4.32 0.12
CA VAL A 86 4.17 4.61 0.60
C VAL A 86 3.15 4.16 -0.44
N ILE A 87 2.12 3.46 0.01
CA ILE A 87 1.02 2.99 -0.83
C ILE A 87 -0.28 3.42 -0.18
N GLY A 88 -0.97 4.40 -0.78
CA GLY A 88 -2.35 4.75 -0.45
C GLY A 88 -3.31 3.81 -1.15
N LEU A 89 -4.26 3.27 -0.42
CA LEU A 89 -5.25 2.34 -0.90
C LEU A 89 -6.65 2.87 -0.60
N ALA A 90 -7.58 2.70 -1.53
CA ALA A 90 -8.98 3.00 -1.32
C ALA A 90 -9.84 1.75 -1.59
N GLU A 91 -11.04 1.74 -1.04
CA GLU A 91 -12.01 0.65 -1.10
C GLU A 91 -11.50 -0.64 -0.45
N ILE A 92 -10.94 -0.49 0.73
CA ILE A 92 -10.51 -1.58 1.60
C ILE A 92 -11.60 -1.82 2.65
N GLU A 93 -12.08 -3.04 2.79
CA GLU A 93 -13.10 -3.37 3.77
C GLU A 93 -12.61 -3.18 5.21
N ASN A 94 -11.46 -3.76 5.53
CA ASN A 94 -10.94 -3.72 6.90
C ASN A 94 -9.43 -3.98 6.96
N ARG A 95 -8.85 -3.77 8.14
CA ARG A 95 -7.43 -4.05 8.39
C ARG A 95 -7.05 -5.52 8.12
N GLY A 96 -7.97 -6.46 8.34
CA GLY A 96 -7.73 -7.92 8.17
C GLY A 96 -7.39 -8.28 6.72
N VAL A 97 -8.05 -7.63 5.75
CA VAL A 97 -7.75 -7.76 4.32
C VAL A 97 -6.30 -7.41 4.03
N LEU A 98 -5.81 -6.29 4.58
CA LEU A 98 -4.43 -5.83 4.38
C LEU A 98 -3.41 -6.76 5.06
N VAL A 99 -3.73 -7.27 6.25
CA VAL A 99 -2.89 -8.27 6.93
C VAL A 99 -2.78 -9.55 6.10
N LYS A 100 -3.89 -10.02 5.51
CA LYS A 100 -3.89 -11.19 4.61
C LYS A 100 -3.06 -10.91 3.35
N LEU A 101 -3.21 -9.73 2.72
CA LEU A 101 -2.41 -9.28 1.58
C LEU A 101 -0.91 -9.32 1.90
N LEU A 102 -0.49 -8.69 2.99
CA LEU A 102 0.94 -8.60 3.34
C LEU A 102 1.52 -9.95 3.76
N LYS A 103 0.80 -10.77 4.55
CA LYS A 103 1.35 -12.02 5.10
C LYS A 103 1.35 -13.18 4.11
N ASN A 104 0.33 -13.26 3.22
CA ASN A 104 0.13 -14.42 2.37
C ASN A 104 0.63 -14.25 0.94
N THR A 105 1.30 -13.13 0.62
CA THR A 105 1.92 -12.89 -0.68
C THR A 105 3.43 -12.68 -0.57
N LEU A 106 4.08 -12.38 -1.68
CA LEU A 106 5.51 -12.04 -1.69
C LEU A 106 5.82 -10.74 -0.94
N LEU A 107 4.80 -9.90 -0.64
CA LEU A 107 4.97 -8.68 0.15
C LEU A 107 5.43 -8.95 1.58
N ARG A 108 5.28 -10.16 2.11
CA ARG A 108 5.80 -10.57 3.43
C ARG A 108 7.32 -10.40 3.60
N LYS A 109 8.05 -10.26 2.48
CA LYS A 109 9.50 -10.03 2.49
C LYS A 109 9.88 -8.58 2.77
N TYR A 110 8.90 -7.69 2.74
CA TYR A 110 9.09 -6.26 2.94
C TYR A 110 8.48 -5.82 4.27
N ASP A 111 9.01 -4.76 4.82
CA ASP A 111 8.69 -4.21 6.14
C ASP A 111 7.47 -3.29 6.18
N TYR A 112 6.45 -3.58 5.36
CA TYR A 112 5.24 -2.76 5.31
C TYR A 112 4.45 -2.79 6.62
N LYS A 113 4.11 -1.61 7.11
CA LYS A 113 3.17 -1.36 8.19
C LYS A 113 1.86 -0.81 7.65
N ILE A 114 0.81 -0.97 8.42
CA ILE A 114 -0.56 -0.62 8.03
C ILE A 114 -1.06 0.52 8.92
N ILE A 115 -1.52 1.59 8.29
CA ILE A 115 -2.40 2.59 8.90
C ILE A 115 -3.78 2.38 8.28
N HIS A 116 -4.78 2.11 9.10
CA HIS A 116 -6.15 1.88 8.69
C HIS A 116 -7.08 2.16 9.88
N TYR A 117 -8.15 2.85 9.61
CA TYR A 117 -9.24 3.11 10.55
C TYR A 117 -10.56 2.94 9.83
N ASP A 118 -11.56 2.45 10.55
CA ASP A 118 -12.91 2.30 10.03
C ASP A 118 -13.54 3.68 9.85
N SER A 119 -14.19 3.89 8.71
CA SER A 119 -14.87 5.14 8.36
C SER A 119 -16.40 5.03 8.46
N GLY A 120 -17.08 6.12 8.24
CA GLY A 120 -18.55 6.17 8.18
C GLY A 120 -19.15 5.75 6.84
N ASP A 121 -18.39 5.15 5.92
CA ASP A 121 -18.92 4.72 4.61
C ASP A 121 -19.90 3.56 4.78
N ARG A 122 -21.14 3.75 4.28
CA ARG A 122 -22.23 2.76 4.40
C ARG A 122 -21.97 1.46 3.68
N ARG A 123 -21.03 1.43 2.75
CA ARG A 123 -20.63 0.22 2.03
C ARG A 123 -19.63 -0.61 2.83
N GLY A 124 -19.11 -0.09 3.95
CA GLY A 124 -18.07 -0.73 4.74
C GLY A 124 -16.75 -0.78 3.98
N ILE A 125 -16.37 0.33 3.33
CA ILE A 125 -15.08 0.45 2.63
C ILE A 125 -14.35 1.71 3.07
N ASP A 126 -13.05 1.59 3.24
CA ASP A 126 -12.20 2.58 3.85
C ASP A 126 -11.03 2.99 2.95
N VAL A 127 -10.24 3.93 3.43
CA VAL A 127 -8.91 4.20 2.94
C VAL A 127 -7.87 3.61 3.88
N ALA A 128 -6.72 3.27 3.32
CA ALA A 128 -5.60 2.75 4.09
C ALA A 128 -4.27 3.25 3.54
N LEU A 129 -3.27 3.25 4.38
CA LEU A 129 -1.90 3.54 4.00
C LEU A 129 -1.00 2.35 4.40
N LEU A 130 -0.20 1.87 3.45
CA LEU A 130 0.93 1.01 3.74
C LEU A 130 2.20 1.85 3.63
N TYR A 131 3.12 1.70 4.56
CA TYR A 131 4.41 2.38 4.52
C TYR A 131 5.53 1.45 4.91
N ARG A 132 6.73 1.68 4.40
CA ARG A 132 7.90 0.91 4.76
C ARG A 132 8.54 1.49 6.02
N GLU A 133 8.55 0.70 7.10
CA GLU A 133 9.09 1.11 8.40
C GLU A 133 10.58 1.45 8.35
N SER A 134 11.34 0.78 7.46
CA SER A 134 12.76 1.07 7.24
C SER A 134 13.03 2.42 6.57
N VAL A 135 12.00 3.05 5.97
CA VAL A 135 12.14 4.31 5.22
C VAL A 135 11.54 5.49 5.97
N MET A 136 10.43 5.28 6.68
CA MET A 136 9.74 6.35 7.38
C MET A 136 9.01 5.87 8.61
N THR A 137 8.77 6.81 9.53
CA THR A 137 7.93 6.60 10.72
C THR A 137 6.87 7.69 10.76
N PRO A 138 5.59 7.36 10.86
CA PRO A 138 4.54 8.34 11.06
C PRO A 138 4.77 9.14 12.34
N VAL A 139 4.66 10.46 12.25
CA VAL A 139 4.81 11.36 13.41
C VAL A 139 3.45 11.65 14.04
N ASP A 140 2.44 11.82 13.19
CA ASP A 140 1.06 12.08 13.60
C ASP A 140 0.09 11.51 12.57
N ILE A 141 -1.11 11.13 13.02
CA ILE A 141 -2.17 10.61 12.18
C ILE A 141 -3.46 11.34 12.55
N THR A 142 -4.00 12.08 11.61
CA THR A 142 -5.28 12.77 11.76
C THR A 142 -6.28 12.24 10.74
N LEU A 143 -7.42 11.79 11.22
CA LEU A 143 -8.56 11.42 10.38
C LEU A 143 -9.45 12.63 10.17
N LYS A 144 -9.91 12.81 8.93
CA LYS A 144 -10.83 13.90 8.61
C LYS A 144 -12.04 13.33 7.88
N THR A 145 -13.20 13.42 8.53
CA THR A 145 -14.46 13.10 7.89
C THR A 145 -14.88 14.26 6.98
N PRO A 146 -15.17 14.01 5.71
CA PRO A 146 -15.58 15.06 4.78
C PRO A 146 -16.90 15.72 5.20
N TRP A 147 -16.99 17.05 5.08
CA TRP A 147 -18.17 17.85 5.38
C TRP A 147 -18.66 18.59 4.15
N TYR A 148 -19.96 18.60 3.94
CA TYR A 148 -20.59 19.40 2.88
C TYR A 148 -21.96 19.89 3.31
N GLY A 149 -22.26 21.17 3.06
CA GLY A 149 -23.57 21.76 3.37
C GLY A 149 -23.90 21.75 4.87
N GLY A 150 -22.89 21.86 5.75
CA GLY A 150 -23.06 21.90 7.22
C GLY A 150 -23.33 20.53 7.84
N ARG A 151 -23.13 19.43 7.11
CA ARG A 151 -23.28 18.05 7.61
C ARG A 151 -22.11 17.17 7.22
N GLU A 152 -21.86 16.21 8.05
CA GLU A 152 -20.91 15.12 7.80
C GLU A 152 -21.36 14.23 6.65
N LEU A 153 -20.46 13.85 5.78
CA LEU A 153 -20.74 12.90 4.71
C LEU A 153 -20.50 11.49 5.20
N SER A 154 -21.45 10.59 4.96
CA SER A 154 -21.28 9.16 5.18
C SER A 154 -20.47 8.56 4.03
N THR A 155 -19.17 8.81 4.06
CA THR A 155 -18.19 8.35 3.08
C THR A 155 -16.86 8.06 3.77
N ARG A 156 -15.86 7.64 3.01
CA ARG A 156 -14.53 7.34 3.53
C ARG A 156 -13.88 8.61 4.11
N ASP A 157 -13.21 8.44 5.23
CA ASP A 157 -12.35 9.48 5.79
C ASP A 157 -11.12 9.74 4.91
N ILE A 158 -10.51 10.90 5.04
CA ILE A 158 -9.32 11.32 4.29
C ILE A 158 -8.19 11.75 5.23
#